data_2149c0637eed6caf59e25ac26ef39617
#
_entry.id   2149c0637eed6caf59e25ac26ef39617
#
_cell.length_a   1.000
_cell.length_b   1.000
_cell.length_c   1.000
_cell.angle_alpha   90.00
_cell.angle_beta   90.00
_cell.angle_gamma   90.00
#
_symmetry.space_group_name_H-M   'P 1'
#
loop_
_entity.id
_entity.type
_entity.pdbx_description
1 polymer ?
#
loop_
_entity_poly.entity_id
_entity_poly.type
_entity_poly.pdbx_seq_one_letter_code
_entity_poly.pdbx_strand_id
1 'polypeptide(L)'
;MYKRQDFNPTFFSHPKCDPLTLASPNEETRKFWVEHGKACIRISQYLAEELGQPCTMNIWTGDGFKDVPADRKGPRDRYKASIDEILSEPYDFKLVKPCIESKVFGIGVEAYTVGSAEFALSYAAFNREKCIPLMDNGHYHPTEVVSDKIPALLAFFPEIALHITRPIRWDSDHVVLFDDETKEICKEIVRCGGLDGRVNIALDYFDASINRISAWTVGFRNVEKALLSALCTPHTVLKELQDTNQFTELMVRQEELKTLPFGEVWDEYCRRNGVPVDGVWFEEVKKYEQNVLSKRI
;
A
#
# COMPACT_ATOMS: atom_id res chain seq x y z
N MET A 1 10.54 3.53 16.61
CA MET A 1 9.25 3.14 16.01
C MET A 1 9.06 3.97 14.75
N TYR A 2 8.97 3.33 13.61
CA TYR A 2 8.78 4.00 12.32
C TYR A 2 7.36 4.54 12.26
N LYS A 3 7.21 5.85 12.24
CA LYS A 3 5.89 6.50 12.16
C LYS A 3 5.84 7.23 10.82
N ARG A 4 5.12 6.71 9.86
CA ARG A 4 4.78 7.43 8.64
C ARG A 4 3.26 7.48 8.51
N GLN A 5 2.80 8.54 7.86
CA GLN A 5 1.39 8.74 7.59
C GLN A 5 1.13 8.39 6.15
N ASP A 6 -0.02 7.76 5.94
CA ASP A 6 -0.59 7.56 4.62
C ASP A 6 -1.97 8.19 4.59
N PHE A 7 -2.23 9.00 3.58
CA PHE A 7 -3.52 9.57 3.30
C PHE A 7 -4.03 9.06 1.97
N ASN A 8 -4.98 8.13 2.04
CA ASN A 8 -5.61 7.50 0.89
C ASN A 8 -7.02 8.06 0.68
N PRO A 9 -7.18 9.18 -0.06
CA PRO A 9 -8.49 9.76 -0.33
C PRO A 9 -9.24 8.95 -1.39
N THR A 10 -10.58 8.99 -1.30
CA THR A 10 -11.41 8.42 -2.35
C THR A 10 -11.48 9.35 -3.57
N PHE A 11 -11.49 8.76 -4.77
CA PHE A 11 -11.74 9.44 -6.04
C PHE A 11 -12.98 8.91 -6.75
N PHE A 12 -13.97 8.40 -6.01
CA PHE A 12 -15.20 7.85 -6.60
C PHE A 12 -16.45 8.03 -5.73
N SER A 13 -16.33 8.17 -4.41
CA SER A 13 -17.47 8.18 -3.47
C SER A 13 -18.22 9.50 -3.43
N HIS A 14 -18.64 10.01 -4.60
CA HIS A 14 -19.40 11.25 -4.72
C HIS A 14 -20.33 11.20 -5.93
N PRO A 15 -21.54 11.83 -5.89
CA PRO A 15 -22.47 11.86 -7.02
C PRO A 15 -21.89 12.41 -8.33
N LYS A 16 -20.80 13.17 -8.30
CA LYS A 16 -20.06 13.60 -9.50
C LYS A 16 -19.15 12.52 -10.10
N CYS A 17 -19.19 11.29 -9.62
CA CYS A 17 -18.62 10.13 -10.30
C CYS A 17 -19.67 9.59 -11.28
N ASP A 18 -19.66 10.05 -12.54
CA ASP A 18 -20.68 9.67 -13.54
C ASP A 18 -20.07 9.62 -14.95
N PRO A 19 -19.81 8.46 -15.50
CA PRO A 19 -19.34 7.22 -14.85
C PRO A 19 -17.84 7.28 -14.53
N LEU A 20 -17.13 8.32 -14.99
CA LEU A 20 -15.69 8.54 -14.84
C LEU A 20 -15.43 9.77 -13.97
N THR A 21 -14.22 9.87 -13.42
CA THR A 21 -13.76 10.94 -12.53
C THR A 21 -12.63 11.76 -13.16
N LEU A 22 -11.39 11.48 -12.82
CA LEU A 22 -10.19 12.17 -13.33
C LEU A 22 -9.97 11.96 -14.84
N ALA A 23 -10.54 10.88 -15.41
CA ALA A 23 -10.49 10.60 -16.84
C ALA A 23 -11.77 10.97 -17.61
N SER A 24 -12.75 11.58 -16.93
CA SER A 24 -14.04 11.93 -17.54
C SER A 24 -13.88 12.82 -18.77
N PRO A 25 -14.66 12.60 -19.85
CA PRO A 25 -14.76 13.56 -20.96
C PRO A 25 -15.43 14.87 -20.55
N ASN A 26 -16.22 14.88 -19.47
CA ASN A 26 -16.85 16.07 -18.93
C ASN A 26 -15.84 16.89 -18.13
N GLU A 27 -15.60 18.13 -18.58
CA GLU A 27 -14.63 19.04 -17.97
C GLU A 27 -15.01 19.46 -16.55
N GLU A 28 -16.31 19.69 -16.27
CA GLU A 28 -16.77 20.07 -14.93
C GLU A 28 -16.56 18.93 -13.91
N THR A 29 -16.79 17.68 -14.33
CA THR A 29 -16.52 16.50 -13.53
C THR A 29 -15.02 16.41 -13.23
N ARG A 30 -14.16 16.56 -14.24
CA ARG A 30 -12.70 16.53 -14.01
C ARG A 30 -12.24 17.65 -13.08
N LYS A 31 -12.70 18.88 -13.29
CA LYS A 31 -12.36 20.03 -12.42
C LYS A 31 -12.72 19.77 -10.96
N PHE A 32 -13.88 19.19 -10.70
CA PHE A 32 -14.27 18.84 -9.34
C PHE A 32 -13.26 17.88 -8.69
N TRP A 33 -12.87 16.81 -9.40
CA TRP A 33 -11.96 15.82 -8.87
C TRP A 33 -10.51 16.31 -8.81
N VAL A 34 -10.10 17.19 -9.69
CA VAL A 34 -8.80 17.88 -9.62
C VAL A 34 -8.73 18.78 -8.39
N GLU A 35 -9.76 19.59 -8.13
CA GLU A 35 -9.81 20.44 -6.93
C GLU A 35 -9.88 19.62 -5.65
N HIS A 36 -10.56 18.46 -5.68
CA HIS A 36 -10.48 17.48 -4.58
C HIS A 36 -9.03 17.00 -4.36
N GLY A 37 -8.33 16.59 -5.41
CA GLY A 37 -6.93 16.16 -5.31
C GLY A 37 -6.00 17.26 -4.76
N LYS A 38 -6.16 18.51 -5.22
CA LYS A 38 -5.42 19.67 -4.67
C LYS A 38 -5.72 19.88 -3.18
N ALA A 39 -6.99 19.76 -2.78
CA ALA A 39 -7.36 19.84 -1.36
C ALA A 39 -6.69 18.72 -0.54
N CYS A 40 -6.58 17.51 -1.10
CA CYS A 40 -5.90 16.39 -0.45
C CYS A 40 -4.39 16.65 -0.27
N ILE A 41 -3.72 17.30 -1.23
CA ILE A 41 -2.33 17.74 -1.05
C ILE A 41 -2.21 18.72 0.12
N ARG A 42 -3.10 19.72 0.22
CA ARG A 42 -3.08 20.68 1.34
C ARG A 42 -3.34 20.01 2.69
N ILE A 43 -4.24 19.05 2.74
CA ILE A 43 -4.51 18.25 3.95
C ILE A 43 -3.26 17.45 4.34
N SER A 44 -2.60 16.81 3.38
CA SER A 44 -1.39 16.03 3.63
C SER A 44 -0.23 16.91 4.11
N GLN A 45 -0.10 18.12 3.57
CA GLN A 45 0.88 19.11 4.04
C GLN A 45 0.63 19.46 5.50
N TYR A 46 -0.61 19.80 5.86
CA TYR A 46 -1.01 20.10 7.23
C TYR A 46 -0.71 18.94 8.18
N LEU A 47 -1.09 17.71 7.79
CA LEU A 47 -0.82 16.50 8.59
C LEU A 47 0.68 16.29 8.81
N ALA A 48 1.49 16.49 7.76
CA ALA A 48 2.94 16.32 7.84
C ALA A 48 3.58 17.35 8.77
N GLU A 49 3.15 18.60 8.70
CA GLU A 49 3.63 19.69 9.55
C GLU A 49 3.27 19.47 11.02
N GLU A 50 2.00 19.15 11.32
CA GLU A 50 1.51 18.93 12.69
C GLU A 50 2.15 17.72 13.37
N LEU A 51 2.42 16.66 12.62
CA LEU A 51 2.98 15.44 13.19
C LEU A 51 4.52 15.34 13.04
N GLY A 52 5.13 16.31 12.37
CA GLY A 52 6.58 16.39 12.19
C GLY A 52 7.17 15.22 11.42
N GLN A 53 6.42 14.65 10.45
CA GLN A 53 6.86 13.52 9.64
C GLN A 53 6.22 13.54 8.24
N PRO A 54 6.88 12.99 7.20
CA PRO A 54 6.31 12.96 5.86
C PRO A 54 4.98 12.22 5.80
N CYS A 55 4.08 12.71 4.95
CA CYS A 55 2.79 12.10 4.64
C CYS A 55 2.78 11.64 3.18
N THR A 56 2.50 10.36 2.92
CA THR A 56 2.16 9.88 1.59
C THR A 56 0.73 10.29 1.26
N MET A 57 0.48 10.69 0.02
CA MET A 57 -0.85 11.09 -0.45
C MET A 57 -1.15 10.34 -1.74
N ASN A 58 -2.09 9.42 -1.68
CA ASN A 58 -2.39 8.57 -2.81
C ASN A 58 -3.25 9.26 -3.86
N ILE A 59 -2.85 9.17 -5.13
CA ILE A 59 -3.62 9.57 -6.30
C ILE A 59 -3.88 8.33 -7.14
N TRP A 60 -5.13 7.95 -7.26
CA TRP A 60 -5.57 6.79 -8.01
C TRP A 60 -6.91 7.06 -8.70
N THR A 61 -7.32 6.18 -9.58
CA THR A 61 -8.63 6.26 -10.20
C THR A 61 -9.23 4.87 -10.37
N GLY A 62 -10.53 4.75 -10.09
CA GLY A 62 -11.32 3.59 -10.46
C GLY A 62 -11.87 3.68 -11.89
N ASP A 63 -11.52 4.72 -12.63
CA ASP A 63 -11.99 4.94 -13.98
C ASP A 63 -11.60 3.80 -14.92
N GLY A 64 -12.57 3.31 -15.67
CA GLY A 64 -12.35 2.22 -16.61
C GLY A 64 -13.62 1.86 -17.37
N PHE A 65 -13.56 0.78 -18.13
CA PHE A 65 -14.67 0.29 -18.94
C PHE A 65 -14.87 -1.21 -18.73
N LYS A 66 -16.11 -1.63 -18.65
CA LYS A 66 -16.43 -3.04 -18.48
C LYS A 66 -16.21 -3.82 -19.77
N ASP A 67 -16.68 -3.27 -20.88
CA ASP A 67 -16.53 -3.82 -22.23
C ASP A 67 -15.43 -3.11 -23.00
N VAL A 68 -15.00 -3.67 -24.14
CA VAL A 68 -13.91 -3.15 -24.97
C VAL A 68 -14.18 -1.71 -25.39
N PRO A 69 -13.41 -0.73 -24.91
CA PRO A 69 -13.60 0.66 -25.29
C PRO A 69 -13.11 0.95 -26.70
N ALA A 70 -13.80 1.84 -27.39
CA ALA A 70 -13.38 2.32 -28.71
C ALA A 70 -12.12 3.20 -28.67
N ASP A 71 -11.92 3.89 -27.56
CA ASP A 71 -10.76 4.75 -27.31
C ASP A 71 -10.18 4.45 -25.93
N ARG A 72 -8.93 4.00 -25.89
CA ARG A 72 -8.16 3.74 -24.65
C ARG A 72 -7.14 4.83 -24.35
N LYS A 73 -6.78 5.66 -25.35
CA LYS A 73 -5.78 6.71 -25.20
C LYS A 73 -6.37 7.98 -24.61
N GLY A 74 -7.49 8.44 -25.13
CA GLY A 74 -8.13 9.68 -24.68
C GLY A 74 -8.41 9.74 -23.18
N PRO A 75 -9.01 8.72 -22.53
CA PRO A 75 -9.15 8.67 -21.08
C PRO A 75 -7.82 8.77 -20.33
N ARG A 76 -6.76 8.12 -20.81
CA ARG A 76 -5.42 8.19 -20.21
C ARG A 76 -4.79 9.57 -20.37
N ASP A 77 -4.95 10.22 -21.52
CA ASP A 77 -4.49 11.59 -21.73
C ASP A 77 -5.17 12.55 -20.76
N ARG A 78 -6.48 12.40 -20.56
CA ARG A 78 -7.25 13.21 -19.59
C ARG A 78 -6.82 12.93 -18.15
N TYR A 79 -6.62 11.67 -17.79
CA TYR A 79 -6.14 11.30 -16.45
C TYR A 79 -4.74 11.89 -16.19
N LYS A 80 -3.83 11.76 -17.17
CA LYS A 80 -2.51 12.40 -17.09
C LYS A 80 -2.62 13.91 -16.85
N ALA A 81 -3.42 14.61 -17.66
CA ALA A 81 -3.62 16.05 -17.52
C ALA A 81 -4.22 16.41 -16.14
N SER A 82 -5.14 15.60 -15.62
CA SER A 82 -5.72 15.79 -14.29
C SER A 82 -4.68 15.64 -13.17
N ILE A 83 -3.79 14.64 -13.27
CA ILE A 83 -2.70 14.48 -12.30
C ILE A 83 -1.71 15.64 -12.42
N ASP A 84 -1.33 16.04 -13.64
CA ASP A 84 -0.43 17.20 -13.88
C ASP A 84 -0.99 18.46 -13.20
N GLU A 85 -2.30 18.66 -13.26
CA GLU A 85 -2.97 19.80 -12.64
C GLU A 85 -3.06 19.66 -11.11
N ILE A 86 -3.32 18.46 -10.56
CA ILE A 86 -3.27 18.20 -9.10
C ILE A 86 -1.87 18.51 -8.57
N LEU A 87 -0.83 18.01 -9.23
CA LEU A 87 0.57 18.21 -8.82
C LEU A 87 1.12 19.62 -9.15
N SER A 88 0.31 20.51 -9.68
CA SER A 88 0.60 21.94 -9.77
C SER A 88 0.29 22.71 -8.49
N GLU A 89 -0.48 22.11 -7.57
CA GLU A 89 -0.71 22.67 -6.22
C GLU A 89 0.64 22.77 -5.51
N PRO A 90 0.98 23.91 -4.89
CA PRO A 90 2.23 24.05 -4.16
C PRO A 90 2.31 23.12 -2.94
N TYR A 91 3.41 22.40 -2.79
CA TYR A 91 3.71 21.56 -1.61
C TYR A 91 5.22 21.38 -1.46
N ASP A 92 5.65 21.06 -0.24
CA ASP A 92 7.02 20.63 0.01
C ASP A 92 7.14 19.11 -0.22
N PHE A 93 7.85 18.69 -1.26
CA PHE A 93 8.05 17.28 -1.58
C PHE A 93 8.81 16.50 -0.49
N LYS A 94 9.46 17.18 0.45
CA LYS A 94 10.05 16.52 1.63
C LYS A 94 8.98 16.11 2.65
N LEU A 95 7.89 16.85 2.70
CA LEU A 95 6.79 16.64 3.65
C LEU A 95 5.62 15.86 3.03
N VAL A 96 5.24 16.18 1.81
CA VAL A 96 4.17 15.49 1.09
C VAL A 96 4.75 14.63 -0.01
N LYS A 97 4.42 13.36 -0.02
CA LYS A 97 4.82 12.38 -1.03
C LYS A 97 3.60 11.96 -1.84
N PRO A 98 3.22 12.71 -2.89
CA PRO A 98 2.17 12.23 -3.77
C PRO A 98 2.57 10.89 -4.37
N CYS A 99 1.66 9.94 -4.31
CA CYS A 99 1.85 8.58 -4.83
C CYS A 99 0.91 8.35 -6.01
N ILE A 100 1.37 7.64 -7.02
CA ILE A 100 0.52 7.23 -8.14
C ILE A 100 0.31 5.73 -8.04
N GLU A 101 -0.93 5.35 -7.73
CA GLU A 101 -1.31 3.96 -7.59
C GLU A 101 -1.95 3.42 -8.86
N SER A 102 -1.61 2.17 -9.19
CA SER A 102 -2.24 1.44 -10.30
C SER A 102 -3.40 0.58 -9.82
N LYS A 103 -4.32 0.27 -10.73
CA LYS A 103 -5.39 -0.73 -10.55
C LYS A 103 -5.35 -1.76 -11.66
N VAL A 104 -5.68 -3.03 -11.35
CA VAL A 104 -5.93 -4.08 -12.34
C VAL A 104 -7.38 -4.05 -12.79
N PHE A 105 -8.29 -3.85 -11.83
CA PHE A 105 -9.73 -3.73 -12.05
C PHE A 105 -10.21 -2.36 -11.58
N GLY A 106 -11.27 -1.84 -12.19
CA GLY A 106 -11.96 -0.67 -11.70
C GLY A 106 -12.89 -1.00 -10.51
N ILE A 107 -13.54 0.02 -9.97
CA ILE A 107 -14.38 -0.08 -8.77
C ILE A 107 -15.61 -0.95 -9.02
N GLY A 108 -16.19 -0.89 -10.21
CA GLY A 108 -17.34 -1.69 -10.62
C GLY A 108 -16.96 -2.93 -11.43
N VAL A 109 -15.78 -3.51 -11.19
CA VAL A 109 -15.19 -4.63 -11.95
C VAL A 109 -14.95 -4.29 -13.43
N GLU A 110 -14.60 -3.04 -13.73
CA GLU A 110 -14.16 -2.61 -15.05
C GLU A 110 -12.87 -3.31 -15.44
N ALA A 111 -12.90 -4.07 -16.54
CA ALA A 111 -11.76 -4.85 -17.00
C ALA A 111 -10.71 -4.01 -17.74
N TYR A 112 -11.09 -2.82 -18.23
CA TYR A 112 -10.22 -1.93 -18.99
C TYR A 112 -9.92 -0.66 -18.17
N THR A 113 -9.06 -0.78 -17.17
CA THR A 113 -8.74 0.36 -16.28
C THR A 113 -7.91 1.43 -16.99
N VAL A 114 -8.17 2.68 -16.65
CA VAL A 114 -7.39 3.83 -17.13
C VAL A 114 -6.04 3.89 -16.41
N GLY A 115 -6.04 3.70 -15.10
CA GLY A 115 -4.86 3.74 -14.22
C GLY A 115 -4.16 2.38 -14.11
N SER A 116 -3.68 1.80 -15.23
CA SER A 116 -2.94 0.54 -15.19
C SER A 116 -1.53 0.68 -14.59
N ALA A 117 -0.88 -0.45 -14.29
CA ALA A 117 0.48 -0.48 -13.74
C ALA A 117 1.47 0.24 -14.66
N GLU A 118 1.37 0.05 -15.98
CA GLU A 118 2.23 0.72 -16.96
C GLU A 118 2.02 2.24 -16.95
N PHE A 119 0.78 2.70 -16.79
CA PHE A 119 0.49 4.13 -16.70
C PHE A 119 1.09 4.74 -15.43
N ALA A 120 0.78 4.16 -14.27
CA ALA A 120 1.22 4.67 -12.97
C ALA A 120 2.75 4.72 -12.88
N LEU A 121 3.41 3.63 -13.27
CA LEU A 121 4.87 3.53 -13.25
C LEU A 121 5.53 4.50 -14.23
N SER A 122 5.02 4.60 -15.46
CA SER A 122 5.53 5.54 -16.46
C SER A 122 5.35 6.98 -15.98
N TYR A 123 4.19 7.32 -15.41
CA TYR A 123 3.93 8.66 -14.90
C TYR A 123 4.90 9.02 -13.77
N ALA A 124 5.05 8.14 -12.78
CA ALA A 124 5.97 8.37 -11.67
C ALA A 124 7.43 8.48 -12.15
N ALA A 125 7.85 7.66 -13.12
CA ALA A 125 9.20 7.70 -13.68
C ALA A 125 9.51 9.03 -14.39
N PHE A 126 8.53 9.63 -15.08
CA PHE A 126 8.67 10.93 -15.73
C PHE A 126 8.59 12.11 -14.76
N ASN A 127 8.00 11.93 -13.58
CA ASN A 127 7.71 13.00 -12.62
C ASN A 127 8.34 12.75 -11.25
N ARG A 128 9.53 12.13 -11.19
CA ARG A 128 10.22 11.71 -9.95
C ARG A 128 10.45 12.83 -8.93
N GLU A 129 10.48 14.07 -9.38
CA GLU A 129 10.64 15.24 -8.51
C GLU A 129 9.31 15.69 -7.87
N LYS A 130 8.20 15.09 -8.28
CA LYS A 130 6.84 15.46 -7.84
C LYS A 130 6.05 14.33 -7.21
N CYS A 131 6.35 13.09 -7.57
CA CYS A 131 5.62 11.94 -7.06
C CYS A 131 6.47 10.68 -7.03
N ILE A 132 6.01 9.69 -6.26
CA ILE A 132 6.61 8.36 -6.16
C ILE A 132 5.60 7.29 -6.64
N PRO A 133 6.07 6.13 -7.10
CA PRO A 133 5.16 5.02 -7.40
C PRO A 133 4.61 4.41 -6.11
N LEU A 134 3.34 4.03 -6.13
CA LEU A 134 2.72 3.21 -5.10
C LEU A 134 2.32 1.87 -5.69
N MET A 135 2.73 0.81 -5.02
CA MET A 135 2.28 -0.55 -5.30
C MET A 135 1.32 -1.02 -4.22
N ASP A 136 0.14 -1.44 -4.62
CA ASP A 136 -0.74 -2.26 -3.80
C ASP A 136 -0.60 -3.72 -4.25
N ASN A 137 -0.36 -4.64 -3.32
CA ASN A 137 -0.15 -6.04 -3.70
C ASN A 137 -1.44 -6.74 -4.19
N GLY A 138 -2.61 -6.15 -3.98
CA GLY A 138 -3.88 -6.60 -4.56
C GLY A 138 -4.11 -6.12 -5.99
N HIS A 139 -3.32 -5.17 -6.49
CA HIS A 139 -3.52 -4.54 -7.80
C HIS A 139 -2.67 -5.15 -8.93
N TYR A 140 -2.26 -6.40 -8.77
CA TYR A 140 -1.53 -7.17 -9.78
C TYR A 140 -2.24 -8.49 -10.09
N HIS A 141 -1.87 -9.10 -11.20
CA HIS A 141 -2.43 -10.40 -11.55
C HIS A 141 -2.04 -11.43 -10.47
N PRO A 142 -2.94 -12.35 -10.08
CA PRO A 142 -2.68 -13.32 -8.99
C PRO A 142 -1.46 -14.23 -9.18
N THR A 143 -0.91 -14.30 -10.38
CA THR A 143 0.33 -15.05 -10.67
C THR A 143 1.60 -14.20 -10.58
N GLU A 144 1.49 -12.90 -10.33
CA GLU A 144 2.65 -12.04 -10.17
C GLU A 144 3.15 -12.08 -8.72
N VAL A 145 4.49 -12.08 -8.56
CA VAL A 145 5.14 -12.03 -7.25
C VAL A 145 5.45 -10.56 -6.93
N VAL A 146 4.67 -9.96 -6.04
CA VAL A 146 4.78 -8.52 -5.75
C VAL A 146 6.06 -8.19 -4.99
N SER A 147 6.55 -9.09 -4.13
CA SER A 147 7.83 -8.90 -3.43
C SER A 147 9.01 -8.69 -4.40
N ASP A 148 9.01 -9.34 -5.58
CA ASP A 148 10.05 -9.17 -6.60
C ASP A 148 10.06 -7.78 -7.25
N LYS A 149 8.94 -7.06 -7.19
CA LYS A 149 8.83 -5.70 -7.73
C LYS A 149 9.53 -4.65 -6.87
N ILE A 150 9.69 -4.90 -5.57
CA ILE A 150 10.31 -3.96 -4.62
C ILE A 150 11.76 -3.64 -5.02
N PRO A 151 12.68 -4.62 -5.16
CA PRO A 151 14.04 -4.35 -5.59
C PRO A 151 14.11 -3.79 -7.01
N ALA A 152 13.21 -4.22 -7.90
CA ALA A 152 13.14 -3.70 -9.27
C ALA A 152 12.84 -2.19 -9.29
N LEU A 153 11.86 -1.73 -8.51
CA LEU A 153 11.53 -0.31 -8.43
C LEU A 153 12.62 0.50 -7.71
N LEU A 154 13.19 -0.02 -6.63
CA LEU A 154 14.26 0.66 -5.89
C LEU A 154 15.58 0.81 -6.71
N ALA A 155 15.73 0.08 -7.81
CA ALA A 155 16.81 0.30 -8.76
C ALA A 155 16.66 1.61 -9.56
N PHE A 156 15.44 2.14 -9.67
CA PHE A 156 15.12 3.34 -10.46
C PHE A 156 14.57 4.50 -9.64
N PHE A 157 13.93 4.21 -8.51
CA PHE A 157 13.32 5.22 -7.63
C PHE A 157 14.05 5.28 -6.29
N PRO A 158 14.36 6.48 -5.79
CA PRO A 158 14.98 6.61 -4.46
C PRO A 158 14.01 6.26 -3.33
N GLU A 159 12.71 6.32 -3.60
CA GLU A 159 11.64 6.08 -2.63
C GLU A 159 10.41 5.53 -3.34
N ILE A 160 9.72 4.59 -2.69
CA ILE A 160 8.46 3.98 -3.15
C ILE A 160 7.45 3.90 -2.01
N ALA A 161 6.18 3.71 -2.34
CA ALA A 161 5.13 3.42 -1.38
C ALA A 161 4.52 2.04 -1.65
N LEU A 162 4.04 1.40 -0.58
CA LEU A 162 3.35 0.11 -0.63
C LEU A 162 2.04 0.21 0.14
N HIS A 163 0.97 -0.27 -0.46
CA HIS A 163 -0.22 -0.72 0.24
C HIS A 163 -0.15 -2.24 0.36
N ILE A 164 -0.21 -2.74 1.59
CA ILE A 164 -0.26 -4.18 1.85
C ILE A 164 -1.71 -4.53 2.18
N THR A 165 -2.27 -5.41 1.37
CA THR A 165 -3.60 -5.99 1.54
C THR A 165 -3.50 -7.51 1.42
N ARG A 166 -4.60 -8.22 1.57
CA ARG A 166 -4.71 -9.65 1.27
C ARG A 166 -5.70 -9.87 0.14
N PRO A 167 -5.25 -9.95 -1.10
CA PRO A 167 -6.10 -10.29 -2.22
C PRO A 167 -6.46 -11.79 -2.18
N ILE A 168 -7.73 -12.11 -2.45
CA ILE A 168 -8.18 -13.50 -2.62
C ILE A 168 -8.66 -13.65 -4.06
N ARG A 169 -7.78 -14.12 -4.95
CA ARG A 169 -8.00 -14.31 -6.38
C ARG A 169 -8.17 -13.03 -7.20
N TRP A 170 -8.44 -11.90 -6.59
CA TRP A 170 -8.62 -10.59 -7.18
C TRP A 170 -8.46 -9.51 -6.10
N ASP A 171 -8.52 -8.24 -6.45
CA ASP A 171 -8.48 -7.10 -5.54
C ASP A 171 -9.73 -7.11 -4.61
N SER A 172 -9.62 -7.79 -3.49
CA SER A 172 -10.75 -8.08 -2.58
C SER A 172 -10.59 -7.49 -1.18
N ASP A 173 -9.53 -6.72 -0.96
CA ASP A 173 -9.31 -5.88 0.23
C ASP A 173 -9.52 -6.58 1.57
N HIS A 174 -9.01 -7.81 1.73
CA HIS A 174 -9.09 -8.52 3.00
C HIS A 174 -7.98 -8.11 3.97
N VAL A 175 -8.26 -8.33 5.25
CA VAL A 175 -7.29 -8.09 6.33
C VAL A 175 -6.01 -8.88 6.08
N VAL A 176 -4.88 -8.20 6.21
CA VAL A 176 -3.55 -8.78 6.07
C VAL A 176 -3.34 -9.89 7.10
N LEU A 177 -2.94 -11.06 6.63
CA LEU A 177 -2.57 -12.21 7.47
C LEU A 177 -1.04 -12.35 7.53
N PHE A 178 -0.58 -13.16 8.48
CA PHE A 178 0.83 -13.57 8.60
C PHE A 178 1.11 -14.76 7.67
N ASP A 179 0.83 -14.56 6.38
CA ASP A 179 0.98 -15.54 5.31
C ASP A 179 2.33 -15.41 4.59
N ASP A 180 2.55 -16.25 3.60
CA ASP A 180 3.84 -16.30 2.92
C ASP A 180 4.07 -15.07 2.04
N GLU A 181 3.04 -14.50 1.42
CA GLU A 181 3.18 -13.28 0.61
C GLU A 181 3.57 -12.09 1.47
N THR A 182 2.87 -11.87 2.58
CA THR A 182 3.20 -10.80 3.54
C THR A 182 4.62 -10.95 4.07
N LYS A 183 5.05 -12.19 4.38
CA LYS A 183 6.43 -12.46 4.83
C LYS A 183 7.46 -12.16 3.75
N GLU A 184 7.22 -12.56 2.50
CA GLU A 184 8.17 -12.29 1.40
C GLU A 184 8.27 -10.81 1.06
N ILE A 185 7.17 -10.07 1.04
CA ILE A 185 7.17 -8.60 0.90
C ILE A 185 8.05 -7.97 2.00
N CYS A 186 7.82 -8.34 3.25
CA CYS A 186 8.59 -7.80 4.38
C CYS A 186 10.07 -8.20 4.33
N LYS A 187 10.39 -9.41 3.86
CA LYS A 187 11.79 -9.83 3.65
C LYS A 187 12.47 -8.98 2.59
N GLU A 188 11.81 -8.70 1.46
CA GLU A 188 12.41 -7.86 0.43
C GLU A 188 12.59 -6.41 0.90
N ILE A 189 11.65 -5.86 1.65
CA ILE A 189 11.83 -4.53 2.26
C ILE A 189 13.10 -4.49 3.13
N VAL A 190 13.30 -5.49 3.97
CA VAL A 190 14.49 -5.59 4.84
C VAL A 190 15.77 -5.82 4.04
N ARG A 191 15.76 -6.74 3.06
CA ARG A 191 16.91 -7.05 2.19
C ARG A 191 17.38 -5.83 1.40
N CYS A 192 16.45 -5.02 0.92
CA CYS A 192 16.77 -3.79 0.19
C CYS A 192 17.14 -2.61 1.10
N GLY A 193 17.14 -2.79 2.42
CA GLY A 193 17.36 -1.69 3.38
C GLY A 193 16.23 -0.66 3.39
N GLY A 194 15.02 -1.04 2.98
CA GLY A 194 13.88 -0.13 2.79
C GLY A 194 13.32 0.47 4.08
N LEU A 195 13.70 -0.04 5.25
CA LEU A 195 13.29 0.50 6.55
C LEU A 195 13.96 1.84 6.91
N ASP A 196 14.93 2.29 6.14
CA ASP A 196 15.59 3.61 6.29
C ASP A 196 14.74 4.77 5.78
N GLY A 197 13.56 4.48 5.27
CA GLY A 197 12.63 5.46 4.74
C GLY A 197 12.42 5.41 3.23
N ARG A 198 13.13 4.54 2.52
CA ARG A 198 12.95 4.37 1.08
C ARG A 198 11.69 3.61 0.70
N VAL A 199 11.11 2.87 1.63
CA VAL A 199 9.82 2.17 1.44
C VAL A 199 8.82 2.67 2.47
N ASN A 200 7.77 3.34 2.01
CA ASN A 200 6.64 3.76 2.82
C ASN A 200 5.62 2.64 2.85
N ILE A 201 5.35 2.09 4.02
CA ILE A 201 4.46 0.94 4.20
C ILE A 201 3.15 1.43 4.78
N ALA A 202 2.05 1.14 4.09
CA ALA A 202 0.69 1.32 4.58
C ALA A 202 -0.13 0.04 4.37
N LEU A 203 -1.33 0.01 4.94
CA LEU A 203 -2.27 -1.10 4.80
C LEU A 203 -3.54 -0.57 4.15
N ASP A 204 -4.05 -1.26 3.14
CA ASP A 204 -5.28 -0.89 2.47
C ASP A 204 -6.24 -2.09 2.39
N TYR A 205 -7.31 -2.05 3.19
CA TYR A 205 -8.36 -3.07 3.16
C TYR A 205 -9.65 -2.59 3.85
N PHE A 206 -10.78 -3.19 3.48
CA PHE A 206 -12.13 -2.79 3.87
C PHE A 206 -12.98 -3.91 4.45
N ASP A 207 -12.43 -4.98 4.96
CA ASP A 207 -13.22 -6.12 5.42
C ASP A 207 -14.34 -5.67 6.38
N ALA A 208 -15.58 -5.64 5.88
CA ALA A 208 -16.75 -5.22 6.62
C ALA A 208 -17.43 -6.37 7.38
N SER A 209 -16.96 -7.60 7.21
CA SER A 209 -17.51 -8.79 7.88
C SER A 209 -17.03 -8.95 9.31
N ILE A 210 -16.01 -8.18 9.72
CA ILE A 210 -15.39 -8.23 11.03
C ILE A 210 -15.30 -6.84 11.67
N ASN A 211 -15.08 -6.81 12.97
CA ASN A 211 -14.90 -5.56 13.70
C ASN A 211 -13.70 -4.77 13.16
N ARG A 212 -13.90 -3.50 12.84
CA ARG A 212 -12.88 -2.64 12.24
C ARG A 212 -11.63 -2.47 13.10
N ILE A 213 -11.78 -2.31 14.41
CA ILE A 213 -10.65 -2.18 15.34
C ILE A 213 -9.83 -3.46 15.33
N SER A 214 -10.51 -4.62 15.36
CA SER A 214 -9.85 -5.91 15.27
C SER A 214 -9.15 -6.11 13.93
N ALA A 215 -9.78 -5.71 12.82
CA ALA A 215 -9.18 -5.76 11.48
C ALA A 215 -7.87 -4.98 11.43
N TRP A 216 -7.88 -3.73 11.89
CA TRP A 216 -6.68 -2.89 11.93
C TRP A 216 -5.60 -3.48 12.82
N THR A 217 -5.96 -3.88 14.04
CA THR A 217 -4.99 -4.44 15.00
C THR A 217 -4.34 -5.70 14.46
N VAL A 218 -5.12 -6.62 13.86
CA VAL A 218 -4.59 -7.86 13.28
C VAL A 218 -3.66 -7.55 12.11
N GLY A 219 -4.07 -6.70 11.17
CA GLY A 219 -3.26 -6.37 10.00
C GLY A 219 -1.93 -5.72 10.38
N PHE A 220 -1.93 -4.68 11.23
CA PHE A 220 -0.69 -4.05 11.70
C PHE A 220 0.22 -5.03 12.43
N ARG A 221 -0.31 -5.83 13.36
CA ARG A 221 0.48 -6.83 14.08
C ARG A 221 1.08 -7.88 13.14
N ASN A 222 0.38 -8.26 12.08
CA ASN A 222 0.88 -9.26 11.13
C ASN A 222 2.01 -8.70 10.25
N VAL A 223 1.93 -7.46 9.81
CA VAL A 223 3.05 -6.81 9.11
C VAL A 223 4.24 -6.60 10.06
N GLU A 224 4.02 -6.16 11.29
CA GLU A 224 5.10 -6.02 12.28
C GLU A 224 5.78 -7.37 12.58
N LYS A 225 5.00 -8.47 12.70
CA LYS A 225 5.56 -9.82 12.84
C LYS A 225 6.41 -10.20 11.62
N ALA A 226 5.92 -9.92 10.42
CA ALA A 226 6.63 -10.25 9.19
C ALA A 226 7.95 -9.46 9.08
N LEU A 227 7.94 -8.17 9.41
CA LEU A 227 9.16 -7.35 9.46
C LEU A 227 10.13 -7.83 10.53
N LEU A 228 9.65 -8.16 11.74
CA LEU A 228 10.51 -8.70 12.80
C LEU A 228 11.12 -10.04 12.40
N SER A 229 10.34 -10.92 11.79
CA SER A 229 10.83 -12.20 11.25
C SER A 229 11.90 -11.98 10.17
N ALA A 230 11.68 -11.02 9.29
CA ALA A 230 12.66 -10.66 8.27
C ALA A 230 13.97 -10.12 8.88
N LEU A 231 13.88 -9.28 9.91
CA LEU A 231 15.05 -8.76 10.64
C LEU A 231 15.84 -9.85 11.38
N CYS A 232 15.16 -10.92 11.81
CA CYS A 232 15.82 -12.09 12.43
C CYS A 232 16.43 -13.07 11.41
N THR A 233 16.19 -12.87 10.11
CA THR A 233 16.73 -13.73 9.05
C THR A 233 18.20 -13.42 8.79
N PRO A 234 19.09 -14.44 8.68
CA PRO A 234 20.53 -14.22 8.47
C PRO A 234 20.84 -13.88 6.99
N HIS A 235 20.38 -12.73 6.51
CA HIS A 235 20.45 -12.32 5.11
C HIS A 235 21.87 -12.36 4.52
N THR A 236 22.88 -11.98 5.30
CA THR A 236 24.27 -11.99 4.84
C THR A 236 24.73 -13.40 4.48
N VAL A 237 24.42 -14.40 5.31
CA VAL A 237 24.79 -15.80 5.06
C VAL A 237 24.03 -16.34 3.82
N LEU A 238 22.73 -16.04 3.73
CA LEU A 238 21.94 -16.49 2.57
C LEU A 238 22.42 -15.85 1.27
N LYS A 239 22.80 -14.56 1.32
CA LYS A 239 23.41 -13.87 0.18
C LYS A 239 24.72 -14.48 -0.26
N GLU A 240 25.61 -14.83 0.68
CA GLU A 240 26.89 -15.49 0.36
C GLU A 240 26.67 -16.83 -0.36
N LEU A 241 25.70 -17.63 0.09
CA LEU A 241 25.36 -18.89 -0.56
C LEU A 241 24.85 -18.65 -2.00
N GLN A 242 24.07 -17.62 -2.21
CA GLN A 242 23.62 -17.22 -3.55
C GLN A 242 24.78 -16.78 -4.44
N ASP A 243 25.63 -15.88 -3.95
CA ASP A 243 26.76 -15.33 -4.70
C ASP A 243 27.80 -16.38 -5.08
N THR A 244 27.88 -17.47 -4.28
CA THR A 244 28.78 -18.62 -4.52
C THR A 244 28.09 -19.78 -5.23
N ASN A 245 26.86 -19.61 -5.76
CA ASN A 245 26.05 -20.60 -6.47
C ASN A 245 25.74 -21.88 -5.66
N GLN A 246 25.66 -21.77 -4.34
CA GLN A 246 25.32 -22.88 -3.44
C GLN A 246 23.80 -22.99 -3.26
N PHE A 247 23.05 -23.05 -4.37
CA PHE A 247 21.58 -22.94 -4.36
C PHE A 247 20.87 -24.07 -3.60
N THR A 248 21.44 -25.28 -3.57
CA THR A 248 20.87 -26.37 -2.77
C THR A 248 20.93 -26.07 -1.28
N GLU A 249 22.09 -25.62 -0.78
CA GLU A 249 22.21 -25.24 0.62
C GLU A 249 21.37 -24.02 0.96
N LEU A 250 21.32 -23.03 0.07
CA LEU A 250 20.47 -21.85 0.20
C LEU A 250 19.00 -22.26 0.40
N MET A 251 18.47 -23.14 -0.46
CA MET A 251 17.10 -23.65 -0.34
C MET A 251 16.88 -24.36 1.00
N VAL A 252 17.74 -25.29 1.36
CA VAL A 252 17.62 -26.03 2.64
C VAL A 252 17.60 -25.06 3.83
N ARG A 253 18.52 -24.11 3.89
CA ARG A 253 18.55 -23.13 5.00
C ARG A 253 17.31 -22.24 5.04
N GLN A 254 16.81 -21.80 3.89
CA GLN A 254 15.56 -21.00 3.85
C GLN A 254 14.36 -21.79 4.37
N GLU A 255 14.26 -23.09 4.07
CA GLU A 255 13.17 -23.94 4.59
C GLU A 255 13.31 -24.17 6.10
N GLU A 256 14.50 -24.48 6.60
CA GLU A 256 14.72 -24.68 8.04
C GLU A 256 14.44 -23.40 8.87
N LEU A 257 14.71 -22.21 8.32
CA LEU A 257 14.39 -20.94 8.99
C LEU A 257 12.88 -20.75 9.22
N LYS A 258 12.01 -21.39 8.43
CA LYS A 258 10.56 -21.29 8.60
C LYS A 258 10.05 -21.96 9.88
N THR A 259 10.82 -22.89 10.44
CA THR A 259 10.45 -23.68 11.61
C THR A 259 11.04 -23.16 12.92
N LEU A 260 11.81 -22.06 12.89
CA LEU A 260 12.33 -21.44 14.10
C LEU A 260 11.19 -20.90 15.00
N PRO A 261 11.38 -20.94 16.34
CA PRO A 261 10.35 -20.56 17.31
C PRO A 261 10.13 -19.03 17.35
N PHE A 262 9.66 -18.47 16.26
CA PHE A 262 9.47 -17.03 16.11
C PHE A 262 8.42 -16.46 17.09
N GLY A 263 7.44 -17.27 17.52
CA GLY A 263 6.42 -16.83 18.46
C GLY A 263 6.99 -16.26 19.77
N GLU A 264 8.02 -16.88 20.32
CA GLU A 264 8.68 -16.42 21.55
C GLU A 264 9.41 -15.09 21.35
N VAL A 265 10.01 -14.89 20.16
CA VAL A 265 10.67 -13.62 19.78
C VAL A 265 9.64 -12.50 19.68
N TRP A 266 8.48 -12.77 19.07
CA TRP A 266 7.39 -11.83 18.98
C TRP A 266 6.83 -11.44 20.36
N ASP A 267 6.65 -12.41 21.24
CA ASP A 267 6.14 -12.17 22.59
C ASP A 267 7.10 -11.30 23.41
N GLU A 268 8.39 -11.57 23.31
CA GLU A 268 9.41 -10.74 23.95
C GLU A 268 9.45 -9.33 23.37
N TYR A 269 9.31 -9.18 22.05
CA TYR A 269 9.17 -7.88 21.41
C TYR A 269 7.96 -7.11 21.96
N CYS A 270 6.82 -7.76 22.08
CA CYS A 270 5.61 -7.16 22.67
C CYS A 270 5.84 -6.70 24.11
N ARG A 271 6.44 -7.53 24.96
CA ARG A 271 6.73 -7.17 26.36
C ARG A 271 7.68 -5.97 26.47
N ARG A 272 8.74 -5.93 25.66
CA ARG A 272 9.69 -4.81 25.65
C ARG A 272 9.08 -3.49 25.21
N ASN A 273 8.09 -3.55 24.34
CA ASN A 273 7.41 -2.35 23.83
C ASN A 273 6.13 -2.00 24.60
N GLY A 274 5.80 -2.73 25.67
CA GLY A 274 4.62 -2.47 26.50
C GLY A 274 3.30 -2.67 25.76
N VAL A 275 3.28 -3.55 24.75
CA VAL A 275 2.07 -3.90 24.01
C VAL A 275 1.59 -5.30 24.40
N PRO A 276 0.27 -5.57 24.34
CA PRO A 276 -0.29 -6.86 24.74
C PRO A 276 0.33 -8.03 23.97
N VAL A 277 0.68 -9.09 24.71
CA VAL A 277 1.08 -10.38 24.15
C VAL A 277 -0.18 -11.17 23.75
N ASP A 278 -0.06 -12.07 22.79
CA ASP A 278 -1.15 -12.90 22.28
C ASP A 278 -2.40 -12.12 21.83
N GLY A 279 -3.57 -12.68 22.11
CA GLY A 279 -4.89 -12.11 21.81
C GLY A 279 -5.52 -11.30 22.95
N VAL A 280 -4.79 -10.98 24.01
CA VAL A 280 -5.33 -10.33 25.23
C VAL A 280 -5.97 -8.97 24.90
N TRP A 281 -5.45 -8.24 23.95
CA TRP A 281 -6.02 -6.97 23.47
C TRP A 281 -7.46 -7.10 22.98
N PHE A 282 -7.88 -8.29 22.52
CA PHE A 282 -9.21 -8.51 21.96
C PHE A 282 -10.33 -8.41 23.02
N GLU A 283 -10.01 -8.67 24.28
CA GLU A 283 -10.99 -8.50 25.37
C GLU A 283 -11.45 -7.05 25.51
N GLU A 284 -10.55 -6.09 25.29
CA GLU A 284 -10.91 -4.66 25.29
C GLU A 284 -11.80 -4.28 24.09
N VAL A 285 -11.57 -4.89 22.93
CA VAL A 285 -12.46 -4.71 21.77
C VAL A 285 -13.86 -5.24 22.07
N LYS A 286 -13.99 -6.43 22.66
CA LYS A 286 -15.28 -7.00 23.06
C LYS A 286 -16.02 -6.10 24.05
N LYS A 287 -15.32 -5.55 25.03
CA LYS A 287 -15.91 -4.58 25.98
C LYS A 287 -16.40 -3.32 25.27
N TYR A 288 -15.62 -2.81 24.30
CA TYR A 288 -16.02 -1.65 23.50
C TYR A 288 -17.24 -1.94 22.65
N GLU A 289 -17.31 -3.10 22.01
CA GLU A 289 -18.50 -3.54 21.26
C GLU A 289 -19.75 -3.57 22.15
N GLN A 290 -19.64 -4.18 23.32
CA GLN A 290 -20.77 -4.29 24.27
C GLN A 290 -21.19 -2.94 24.86
N ASN A 291 -20.23 -2.10 25.24
CA ASN A 291 -20.51 -0.88 26.01
C ASN A 291 -20.77 0.35 25.15
N VAL A 292 -20.27 0.37 23.93
CA VAL A 292 -20.30 1.54 23.05
C VAL A 292 -21.00 1.22 21.72
N LEU A 293 -20.51 0.26 20.93
CA LEU A 293 -21.02 0.02 19.58
C LEU A 293 -22.46 -0.50 19.59
N SER A 294 -22.81 -1.40 20.50
CA SER A 294 -24.18 -1.92 20.62
C SER A 294 -25.24 -0.86 20.97
N LYS A 295 -24.81 0.33 21.40
CA LYS A 295 -25.69 1.47 21.74
C LYS A 295 -25.75 2.53 20.62
N ARG A 296 -24.98 2.35 19.55
CA ARG A 296 -25.03 3.20 18.37
C ARG A 296 -25.99 2.54 17.37
N ILE A 297 -27.24 2.98 17.38
CA ILE A 297 -28.27 2.52 16.45
C ILE A 297 -28.38 3.51 15.30
#